data_04be4a5f36aa23f6dee8433d02e92a42
#
_entry.id   04be4a5f36aa23f6dee8433d02e92a42
#
_cell.length_a   1.000
_cell.length_b   1.000
_cell.length_c   1.000
_cell.angle_alpha   90.00
_cell.angle_beta   90.00
_cell.angle_gamma   90.00
#
_symmetry.space_group_name_H-M   'P 1'
#
loop_
_entity.id
_entity.type
_entity.pdbx_description
1 polymer ?
#
loop_
_entity_poly.entity_id
_entity_poly.type
_entity_poly.pdbx_seq_one_letter_code
_entity_poly.pdbx_strand_id
1 'polypeptide(L)'
;SDEFTGQGMMVTDDGLVVHFRNGAPGVRLSGTKGEIVFSYTEAWRWWQDTKVDETQGRVEMPWPKPQFVPPYGGVYSLRDVMDCLAGELDEPKNSGRRVAAALEVEVALKQSSAQGGARVDLPLADRSLGLNYDWFR
;
A
#
# COMPACT_ATOMS: atom_id res chain seq x y z
N SER A 1 7.88 -20.78 -6.35
CA SER A 1 6.87 -19.84 -5.85
C SER A 1 7.44 -18.44 -5.81
N ASP A 2 6.69 -17.45 -6.30
CA ASP A 2 7.09 -16.04 -6.30
C ASP A 2 6.54 -15.30 -5.06
N GLU A 3 6.40 -15.99 -3.95
CA GLU A 3 6.00 -15.33 -2.70
C GLU A 3 7.05 -14.32 -2.27
N PHE A 4 6.61 -13.08 -2.02
CA PHE A 4 7.47 -12.06 -1.45
C PHE A 4 7.66 -12.31 0.04
N THR A 5 8.78 -12.91 0.40
CA THR A 5 9.15 -13.24 1.78
C THR A 5 10.26 -12.33 2.35
N GLY A 6 10.70 -11.35 1.57
CA GLY A 6 11.82 -10.49 1.90
C GLY A 6 11.43 -9.11 2.43
N GLN A 7 12.41 -8.24 2.38
CA GLN A 7 12.26 -6.81 2.62
C GLN A 7 12.63 -6.06 1.35
N GLY A 8 11.94 -4.97 1.08
CA GLY A 8 12.22 -4.13 -0.08
C GLY A 8 11.96 -2.67 0.22
N MET A 9 12.45 -1.81 -0.65
CA MET A 9 12.23 -0.37 -0.57
C MET A 9 11.90 0.15 -1.96
N MET A 10 10.92 1.04 -2.03
CA MET A 10 10.60 1.81 -3.22
C MET A 10 10.70 3.30 -2.88
N VAL A 11 11.20 4.09 -3.80
CA VAL A 11 11.23 5.55 -3.71
C VAL A 11 10.50 6.10 -4.92
N THR A 12 9.50 6.97 -4.68
CA THR A 12 8.78 7.66 -5.74
C THR A 12 9.52 8.92 -6.18
N ASP A 13 9.18 9.47 -7.34
CA ASP A 13 9.83 10.68 -7.89
C ASP A 13 9.64 11.92 -7.01
N ASP A 14 8.54 11.97 -6.25
CA ASP A 14 8.25 13.02 -5.26
C ASP A 14 8.90 12.79 -3.89
N GLY A 15 9.71 11.70 -3.77
CA GLY A 15 10.51 11.41 -2.58
C GLY A 15 9.80 10.62 -1.49
N LEU A 16 8.59 10.06 -1.74
CA LEU A 16 7.98 9.14 -0.81
C LEU A 16 8.80 7.84 -0.75
N VAL A 17 9.15 7.42 0.45
CA VAL A 17 9.86 6.15 0.69
C VAL A 17 8.88 5.13 1.25
N VAL A 18 8.76 4.00 0.56
CA VAL A 18 7.92 2.86 0.96
C VAL A 18 8.81 1.69 1.33
N HIS A 19 8.66 1.18 2.54
CA HIS A 19 9.34 -0.03 2.99
C HIS A 19 8.38 -1.21 2.99
N PHE A 20 8.71 -2.24 2.24
CA PHE A 20 8.01 -3.52 2.25
C PHE A 20 8.66 -4.42 3.29
N ARG A 21 7.86 -4.96 4.21
CA ARG A 21 8.35 -5.83 5.29
C ARG A 21 7.45 -7.04 5.42
N ASN A 22 8.04 -8.20 5.46
CA ASN A 22 7.30 -9.43 5.73
C ASN A 22 6.79 -9.45 7.18
N GLY A 23 5.58 -9.96 7.39
CA GLY A 23 4.97 -10.14 8.71
C GLY A 23 4.41 -8.88 9.36
N ALA A 24 4.38 -7.74 8.65
CA ALA A 24 3.70 -6.55 9.16
C ALA A 24 2.18 -6.66 8.93
N PRO A 25 1.34 -6.57 9.98
CA PRO A 25 -0.11 -6.77 9.84
C PRO A 25 -0.85 -5.56 9.24
N GLY A 26 -0.15 -4.58 8.70
CA GLY A 26 -0.76 -3.36 8.19
C GLY A 26 0.22 -2.41 7.53
N VAL A 27 -0.22 -1.18 7.34
CA VAL A 27 0.52 -0.10 6.70
C VAL A 27 0.75 1.04 7.69
N ARG A 28 1.99 1.52 7.77
CA ARG A 28 2.37 2.72 8.50
C ARG A 28 2.73 3.83 7.52
N LEU A 29 2.06 4.97 7.64
CA LEU A 29 2.36 6.18 6.90
C LEU A 29 2.94 7.22 7.87
N SER A 30 4.20 7.59 7.68
CA SER A 30 4.87 8.62 8.46
C SER A 30 5.12 9.85 7.61
N GLY A 31 4.74 11.00 8.11
CA GLY A 31 4.90 12.28 7.45
C GLY A 31 5.45 13.36 8.39
N THR A 32 5.65 14.54 7.86
CA THR A 32 6.18 15.70 8.62
C THR A 32 5.21 16.27 9.66
N LYS A 33 3.95 15.84 9.64
CA LYS A 33 2.90 16.33 10.56
C LYS A 33 2.38 15.24 11.49
N GLY A 34 2.91 14.02 11.40
CA GLY A 34 2.46 12.91 12.22
C GLY A 34 2.53 11.56 11.52
N GLU A 35 1.77 10.63 12.05
CA GLU A 35 1.80 9.24 11.62
C GLU A 35 0.40 8.63 11.64
N ILE A 36 0.10 7.78 10.67
CA ILE A 36 -1.12 6.96 10.62
C ILE A 36 -0.71 5.50 10.53
N VAL A 37 -1.35 4.64 11.30
CA VAL A 37 -1.21 3.19 11.21
C VAL A 37 -2.55 2.57 10.85
N PHE A 38 -2.57 1.84 9.74
CA PHE A 38 -3.68 0.99 9.34
C PHE A 38 -3.31 -0.45 9.68
N SER A 39 -4.13 -1.12 10.45
CA SER A 39 -3.94 -2.52 10.81
C SER A 39 -5.13 -3.35 10.31
N TYR A 40 -4.84 -4.61 9.96
CA TYR A 40 -5.89 -5.60 9.66
C TYR A 40 -6.41 -6.32 10.91
N THR A 41 -5.67 -6.24 12.00
CA THR A 41 -5.94 -6.98 13.24
C THR A 41 -6.21 -6.09 14.44
N GLU A 42 -5.88 -4.81 14.34
CA GLU A 42 -5.99 -3.84 15.43
C GLU A 42 -6.73 -2.59 14.96
N ALA A 43 -7.10 -1.73 15.90
CA ALA A 43 -7.70 -0.44 15.58
C ALA A 43 -6.71 0.45 14.81
N TRP A 44 -7.22 1.20 13.85
CA TRP A 44 -6.44 2.21 13.17
C TRP A 44 -6.12 3.34 14.12
N ARG A 45 -4.88 3.86 14.05
CA ARG A 45 -4.39 4.88 14.97
C ARG A 45 -3.78 6.04 14.18
N TRP A 46 -3.93 7.23 14.72
CA TRP A 46 -3.39 8.44 14.17
C TRP A 46 -2.70 9.26 15.27
N TRP A 47 -1.48 9.69 15.00
CA TRP A 47 -0.73 10.60 15.83
C TRP A 47 -0.43 11.88 15.07
N GLN A 48 -0.57 13.01 15.75
CA GLN A 48 -0.21 14.31 15.24
C GLN A 48 1.01 14.84 15.98
N ASP A 49 1.99 15.33 15.21
CA ASP A 49 3.11 16.05 15.79
C ASP A 49 2.62 17.46 16.18
N THR A 50 2.91 17.86 17.40
CA THR A 50 2.49 19.13 17.98
C THR A 50 3.65 19.80 18.71
N LYS A 51 3.53 21.08 18.93
CA LYS A 51 4.51 21.87 19.67
C LYS A 51 3.79 22.55 20.83
N VAL A 52 4.23 22.28 22.05
CA VAL A 52 3.71 22.90 23.26
C VAL A 52 4.92 23.48 24.01
N ASP A 53 4.87 24.76 24.31
CA ASP A 53 5.92 25.49 25.06
C ASP A 53 7.34 25.23 24.52
N GLU A 54 7.54 25.39 23.23
CA GLU A 54 8.80 25.11 22.51
C GLU A 54 9.20 23.62 22.45
N THR A 55 8.48 22.74 23.13
CA THR A 55 8.73 21.31 23.12
C THR A 55 7.94 20.62 22.02
N GLN A 56 8.64 19.93 21.14
CA GLN A 56 8.02 19.10 20.12
C GLN A 56 7.56 17.78 20.76
N GLY A 57 6.29 17.45 20.55
CA GLY A 57 5.68 16.24 21.04
C GLY A 57 4.80 15.56 20.00
N ARG A 58 4.39 14.33 20.31
CA ARG A 58 3.45 13.56 19.49
C ARG A 58 2.26 13.15 20.34
N VAL A 59 1.06 13.48 19.85
CA VAL A 59 -0.20 13.22 20.53
C VAL A 59 -1.04 12.25 19.71
N GLU A 60 -1.57 11.21 20.32
CA GLU A 60 -2.53 10.32 19.69
C GLU A 60 -3.87 11.04 19.59
N MET A 61 -4.38 11.10 18.37
CA MET A 61 -5.64 11.75 18.03
C MET A 61 -6.76 10.73 17.95
N PRO A 62 -7.99 11.07 18.35
CA PRO A 62 -9.12 10.19 18.14
C PRO A 62 -9.35 9.97 16.64
N TRP A 63 -9.58 8.71 16.26
CA TRP A 63 -9.91 8.42 14.86
C TRP A 63 -11.24 9.08 14.48
N PRO A 64 -11.31 9.84 13.38
CA PRO A 64 -12.47 10.71 13.09
C PRO A 64 -13.74 9.97 12.68
N LYS A 65 -13.66 8.67 12.41
CA LYS A 65 -14.78 7.84 12.00
C LYS A 65 -14.86 6.57 12.83
N PRO A 66 -16.07 6.02 13.05
CA PRO A 66 -16.19 4.70 13.65
C PRO A 66 -15.38 3.69 12.87
N GLN A 67 -14.58 2.90 13.57
CA GLN A 67 -13.80 1.83 12.97
C GLN A 67 -14.65 0.57 12.90
N PHE A 68 -14.63 -0.08 11.76
CA PHE A 68 -15.23 -1.39 11.57
C PHE A 68 -14.33 -2.21 10.65
N VAL A 69 -14.29 -3.50 10.88
CA VAL A 69 -13.62 -4.40 9.98
C VAL A 69 -14.57 -4.71 8.82
N PRO A 70 -14.25 -4.28 7.60
CA PRO A 70 -15.09 -4.59 6.47
C PRO A 70 -15.18 -6.11 6.27
N PRO A 71 -16.38 -6.66 6.06
CA PRO A 71 -16.56 -8.11 6.00
C PRO A 71 -15.77 -8.77 4.85
N TYR A 72 -15.72 -8.12 3.69
CA TYR A 72 -14.94 -8.63 2.52
C TYR A 72 -14.66 -7.49 1.53
N GLY A 73 -13.41 -7.41 1.05
CA GLY A 73 -13.00 -6.43 0.03
C GLY A 73 -13.81 -6.52 -1.27
N GLY A 74 -14.26 -7.72 -1.65
CA GLY A 74 -15.08 -7.93 -2.83
C GLY A 74 -16.42 -7.16 -2.84
N VAL A 75 -17.03 -6.95 -1.66
CA VAL A 75 -18.27 -6.16 -1.56
C VAL A 75 -18.03 -4.69 -1.96
N TYR A 76 -16.91 -4.13 -1.53
CA TYR A 76 -16.55 -2.75 -1.89
C TYR A 76 -16.16 -2.62 -3.36
N SER A 77 -15.47 -3.63 -3.90
CA SER A 77 -15.14 -3.66 -5.33
C SER A 77 -16.41 -3.73 -6.20
N LEU A 78 -17.39 -4.55 -5.80
CA LEU A 78 -18.68 -4.61 -6.49
C LEU A 78 -19.44 -3.29 -6.39
N ARG A 79 -19.45 -2.66 -5.22
CA ARG A 79 -20.06 -1.34 -5.04
C ARG A 79 -19.42 -0.30 -5.95
N ASP A 80 -18.09 -0.22 -6.01
CA ASP A 80 -17.38 0.70 -6.90
C ASP A 80 -17.78 0.48 -8.38
N VAL A 81 -17.96 -0.77 -8.80
CA VAL A 81 -18.45 -1.09 -10.16
C VAL A 81 -19.86 -0.58 -10.38
N MET A 82 -20.76 -0.77 -9.39
CA MET A 82 -22.14 -0.26 -9.48
C MET A 82 -22.18 1.27 -9.52
N ASP A 83 -21.35 1.94 -8.73
CA ASP A 83 -21.21 3.40 -8.71
C ASP A 83 -20.68 3.92 -10.07
N CYS A 84 -19.75 3.18 -10.72
CA CYS A 84 -19.32 3.50 -12.07
C CYS A 84 -20.45 3.33 -13.10
N LEU A 85 -21.24 2.28 -13.01
CA LEU A 85 -22.38 2.06 -13.91
C LEU A 85 -23.48 3.12 -13.69
N ALA A 86 -23.61 3.63 -12.49
CA ALA A 86 -24.53 4.75 -12.17
C ALA A 86 -23.99 6.13 -12.59
N GLY A 87 -22.72 6.22 -13.02
CA GLY A 87 -22.06 7.48 -13.37
C GLY A 87 -21.60 8.31 -12.16
N GLU A 88 -21.54 7.68 -10.97
CA GLU A 88 -21.10 8.33 -9.72
C GLU A 88 -19.57 8.27 -9.55
N LEU A 89 -18.91 7.33 -10.21
CA LEU A 89 -17.47 7.17 -10.27
C LEU A 89 -17.00 7.01 -11.71
N ASP A 90 -15.88 7.62 -12.05
CA ASP A 90 -15.25 7.46 -13.37
C ASP A 90 -14.53 6.12 -13.53
N GLU A 91 -13.93 5.62 -12.45
CA GLU A 91 -13.15 4.38 -12.45
C GLU A 91 -13.23 3.68 -11.07
N PRO A 92 -13.40 2.34 -11.02
CA PRO A 92 -13.35 1.59 -9.76
C PRO A 92 -12.00 1.75 -9.08
N LYS A 93 -11.98 1.84 -7.75
CA LYS A 93 -10.72 1.93 -6.98
C LYS A 93 -9.80 0.74 -7.21
N ASN A 94 -10.38 -0.44 -7.51
CA ASN A 94 -9.65 -1.67 -7.86
C ASN A 94 -9.67 -1.91 -9.37
N SER A 95 -9.50 -0.87 -10.18
CA SER A 95 -9.45 -1.06 -11.64
C SER A 95 -8.25 -1.93 -12.04
N GLY A 96 -8.40 -2.62 -13.18
CA GLY A 96 -7.30 -3.44 -13.73
C GLY A 96 -6.02 -2.64 -13.93
N ARG A 97 -6.11 -1.36 -14.26
CA ARG A 97 -4.96 -0.45 -14.38
C ARG A 97 -4.22 -0.28 -13.06
N ARG A 98 -4.93 -0.04 -11.95
CA ARG A 98 -4.32 0.13 -10.63
C ARG A 98 -3.72 -1.17 -10.10
N VAL A 99 -4.42 -2.28 -10.35
CA VAL A 99 -3.90 -3.61 -10.00
C VAL A 99 -2.65 -3.95 -10.81
N ALA A 100 -2.62 -3.63 -12.09
CA ALA A 100 -1.44 -3.83 -12.93
C ALA A 100 -0.24 -2.99 -12.44
N ALA A 101 -0.46 -1.75 -12.03
CA ALA A 101 0.60 -0.92 -11.44
C ALA A 101 1.14 -1.50 -10.11
N ALA A 102 0.27 -2.03 -9.26
CA ALA A 102 0.70 -2.70 -8.04
C ALA A 102 1.52 -3.97 -8.34
N LEU A 103 1.05 -4.78 -9.29
CA LEU A 103 1.78 -5.98 -9.75
C LEU A 103 3.16 -5.62 -10.32
N GLU A 104 3.26 -4.53 -11.06
CA GLU A 104 4.54 -4.06 -11.63
C GLU A 104 5.57 -3.78 -10.52
N VAL A 105 5.16 -3.24 -9.37
CA VAL A 105 6.03 -3.05 -8.20
C VAL A 105 6.53 -4.40 -7.66
N GLU A 106 5.66 -5.41 -7.55
CA GLU A 106 6.05 -6.75 -7.09
C GLU A 106 7.05 -7.41 -8.04
N VAL A 107 6.83 -7.28 -9.36
CA VAL A 107 7.77 -7.77 -10.38
C VAL A 107 9.12 -7.05 -10.30
N ALA A 108 9.12 -5.74 -10.07
CA ALA A 108 10.36 -4.97 -9.89
C ALA A 108 11.13 -5.40 -8.64
N LEU A 109 10.44 -5.67 -7.53
CA LEU A 109 11.08 -6.20 -6.31
C LEU A 109 11.69 -7.58 -6.55
N LYS A 110 11.02 -8.45 -7.31
CA LYS A 110 11.56 -9.75 -7.72
C LYS A 110 12.82 -9.60 -8.56
N GLN A 111 12.81 -8.70 -9.54
CA GLN A 111 14.00 -8.41 -10.37
C GLN A 111 15.14 -7.86 -9.53
N SER A 112 14.88 -6.89 -8.66
CA SER A 112 15.86 -6.33 -7.74
C SER A 112 16.51 -7.43 -6.90
N SER A 113 15.71 -8.32 -6.34
CA SER A 113 16.18 -9.47 -5.55
C SER A 113 17.08 -10.40 -6.37
N ALA A 114 16.67 -10.74 -7.60
CA ALA A 114 17.47 -11.60 -8.49
C ALA A 114 18.81 -10.97 -8.89
N GLN A 115 18.91 -9.65 -8.85
CA GLN A 115 20.09 -8.85 -9.14
C GLN A 115 20.90 -8.47 -7.88
N GLY A 116 20.66 -9.15 -6.75
CA GLY A 116 21.37 -8.89 -5.50
C GLY A 116 20.97 -7.58 -4.80
N GLY A 117 19.76 -7.10 -5.00
CA GLY A 117 19.24 -5.85 -4.41
C GLY A 117 19.54 -4.60 -5.25
N ALA A 118 19.87 -4.77 -6.53
CA ALA A 118 20.08 -3.64 -7.43
C ALA A 118 18.81 -2.81 -7.62
N ARG A 119 18.97 -1.51 -7.87
CA ARG A 119 17.87 -0.62 -8.21
C ARG A 119 17.22 -1.05 -9.53
N VAL A 120 15.91 -1.09 -9.53
CA VAL A 120 15.07 -1.30 -10.72
C VAL A 120 14.17 -0.08 -10.87
N ASP A 121 14.21 0.55 -12.03
CA ASP A 121 13.40 1.72 -12.32
C ASP A 121 11.99 1.30 -12.79
N LEU A 122 10.98 2.11 -12.42
CA LEU A 122 9.60 1.97 -12.84
C LEU A 122 9.20 3.16 -13.76
N PRO A 123 8.36 2.93 -14.77
CA PRO A 123 7.76 1.65 -15.16
C PRO A 123 8.81 0.69 -15.74
N LEU A 124 8.55 -0.63 -15.62
CA LEU A 124 9.46 -1.66 -16.15
C LEU A 124 9.60 -1.54 -17.67
N ALA A 125 10.85 -1.59 -18.14
CA ALA A 125 11.15 -1.60 -19.57
C ALA A 125 10.64 -2.89 -20.24
N ASP A 126 10.76 -4.03 -19.56
CA ASP A 126 10.22 -5.32 -20.00
C ASP A 126 8.96 -5.66 -19.21
N ARG A 127 7.82 -5.58 -19.86
CA ARG A 127 6.50 -5.89 -19.32
C ARG A 127 6.02 -7.30 -19.61
N SER A 128 6.85 -8.13 -20.24
CA SER A 128 6.56 -9.56 -20.46
C SER A 128 6.77 -10.40 -19.21
N LEU A 129 7.43 -9.82 -18.20
CA LEU A 129 7.70 -10.47 -16.93
C LEU A 129 6.42 -10.62 -16.10
N GLY A 130 6.33 -11.71 -15.37
CA GLY A 130 5.20 -12.03 -14.51
C GLY A 130 5.63 -12.74 -13.24
N LEU A 131 4.65 -12.96 -12.37
CA LEU A 131 4.81 -13.74 -11.15
C LEU A 131 4.20 -15.13 -11.34
N ASN A 132 4.86 -16.13 -10.78
CA ASN A 132 4.39 -17.51 -10.76
C ASN A 132 4.08 -17.93 -9.32
N TYR A 133 2.82 -18.15 -9.04
CA TYR A 133 2.35 -18.62 -7.74
C TYR A 133 1.97 -20.09 -7.81
N ASP A 134 2.41 -20.91 -6.86
CA ASP A 134 2.12 -22.34 -6.85
C ASP A 134 0.62 -22.65 -6.71
N TRP A 135 -0.15 -21.74 -6.11
CA TRP A 135 -1.59 -21.86 -5.95
C TRP A 135 -2.42 -21.54 -7.21
N PHE A 136 -1.76 -21.12 -8.28
CA PHE A 136 -2.37 -20.88 -9.61
C PHE A 136 -2.26 -22.09 -10.56
N ARG A 137 -1.75 -23.20 -10.10
CA ARG A 137 -1.56 -24.42 -10.89
C ARG A 137 -2.72 -25.39 -10.76
#